data_02968c75d85c17d0328a9d28802ce200
#
_entry.id   02968c75d85c17d0328a9d28802ce200
#
_cell.length_a   1.000
_cell.length_b   1.000
_cell.length_c   1.000
_cell.angle_alpha   90.00
_cell.angle_beta   90.00
_cell.angle_gamma   90.00
#
_symmetry.space_group_name_H-M   'P 1'
#
loop_
_entity.id
_entity.type
_entity.pdbx_description
1 polymer ?
#
loop_
_entity_poly.entity_id
_entity_poly.type
_entity_poly.pdbx_seq_one_letter_code
_entity_poly.pdbx_strand_id
1 'polypeptide(L)'
;NPFDHEDDFLKLAQERNYYGFLAADRLAIPSSLNADTDLADSGKIIARNIHAKRALELFAVGEELNARREWFRAFDEIEDQHEKRVLAHAIKNIGKISLAIFSANLADATDDLTLRFPNQYAPQFDRASHKGGISPSLLKAITRQESAYDPKAKSSAGARGLMQLMPRTARLVARRMNVKLAGDESLYEPLMNIQLGSFHIAWLLERYKGNRPLAIAAYNAGESRVDRWLKERDGLPIENWIETIPFKETRNYVKNVLAFTLVYERLAGNSRSSILNPGERI
;
A
#
# COMPACT_ATOMS: atom_id res chain seq x y z
N ASN A 1 11.95 35.34 11.98
CA ASN A 1 12.37 34.27 12.88
C ASN A 1 12.12 32.92 12.18
N PRO A 2 13.13 32.05 11.97
CA PRO A 2 12.92 30.75 11.29
C PRO A 2 12.04 29.77 12.10
N PHE A 3 11.49 30.18 13.23
CA PHE A 3 10.63 29.38 14.12
C PHE A 3 9.15 29.78 14.10
N ASP A 4 8.73 30.64 13.20
CA ASP A 4 7.32 31.10 13.09
C ASP A 4 6.39 30.08 12.39
N HIS A 5 6.86 28.85 12.16
CA HIS A 5 6.12 27.82 11.43
C HIS A 5 5.62 26.66 12.33
N GLU A 6 5.68 26.76 13.65
CA GLU A 6 5.21 25.71 14.56
C GLU A 6 3.72 25.45 14.36
N ASP A 7 2.92 26.49 14.20
CA ASP A 7 1.49 26.37 13.92
C ASP A 7 1.20 25.69 12.57
N ASP A 8 2.03 25.92 11.55
CA ASP A 8 1.91 25.26 10.27
C ASP A 8 2.26 23.78 10.36
N PHE A 9 3.32 23.42 11.12
CA PHE A 9 3.65 22.05 11.41
C PHE A 9 2.57 21.34 12.26
N LEU A 10 1.95 22.01 13.22
CA LEU A 10 0.85 21.47 14.01
C LEU A 10 -0.37 21.17 13.16
N LYS A 11 -0.73 22.06 12.23
CA LYS A 11 -1.82 21.81 11.26
C LYS A 11 -1.49 20.64 10.34
N LEU A 12 -0.28 20.63 9.78
CA LEU A 12 0.17 19.57 8.89
C LEU A 12 0.21 18.20 9.58
N ALA A 13 0.59 18.15 10.87
CA ALA A 13 0.65 16.92 11.66
C ALA A 13 -0.71 16.25 11.88
N GLN A 14 -1.81 16.95 11.61
CA GLN A 14 -3.16 16.37 11.60
C GLN A 14 -3.47 15.57 10.34
N GLU A 15 -2.68 15.73 9.29
CA GLU A 15 -2.91 15.02 8.02
C GLU A 15 -2.34 13.60 8.05
N ARG A 16 -3.11 12.62 7.53
CA ARG A 16 -2.67 11.23 7.41
C ARG A 16 -1.98 10.99 6.07
N ASN A 17 -0.81 11.59 5.90
CA ASN A 17 0.06 11.41 4.75
C ASN A 17 1.53 11.51 5.16
N TYR A 18 2.44 11.34 4.20
CA TYR A 18 3.88 11.38 4.44
C TYR A 18 4.33 12.68 5.15
N TYR A 19 3.84 13.83 4.70
CA TYR A 19 4.25 15.13 5.25
C TYR A 19 3.66 15.37 6.64
N GLY A 20 2.40 14.97 6.87
CA GLY A 20 1.78 15.04 8.18
C GLY A 20 2.50 14.18 9.21
N PHE A 21 2.89 12.97 8.83
CA PHE A 21 3.66 12.08 9.70
C PHE A 21 5.08 12.62 9.94
N LEU A 22 5.72 13.21 8.93
CA LEU A 22 7.03 13.84 9.09
C LEU A 22 6.95 15.07 10.02
N ALA A 23 5.88 15.87 9.92
CA ALA A 23 5.64 17.00 10.82
C ALA A 23 5.40 16.53 12.26
N ALA A 24 4.61 15.49 12.48
CA ALA A 24 4.38 14.88 13.79
C ALA A 24 5.69 14.37 14.44
N ASP A 25 6.53 13.67 13.67
CA ASP A 25 7.84 13.19 14.12
C ASP A 25 8.75 14.38 14.50
N ARG A 26 8.74 15.45 13.71
CA ARG A 26 9.56 16.66 13.98
C ARG A 26 9.12 17.41 15.23
N LEU A 27 7.81 17.42 15.50
CA LEU A 27 7.21 18.01 16.71
C LEU A 27 7.27 17.06 17.93
N ALA A 28 7.74 15.83 17.76
CA ALA A 28 7.72 14.78 18.78
C ALA A 28 6.30 14.51 19.35
N ILE A 29 5.26 14.66 18.53
CA ILE A 29 3.86 14.37 18.90
C ILE A 29 3.36 13.11 18.19
N PRO A 30 2.31 12.45 18.72
CA PRO A 30 1.70 11.30 18.06
C PRO A 30 1.11 11.69 16.68
N SER A 31 1.40 10.89 15.65
CA SER A 31 0.78 11.07 14.33
C SER A 31 -0.71 10.76 14.38
N SER A 32 -1.53 11.60 13.75
CA SER A 32 -2.98 11.41 13.66
C SER A 32 -3.32 10.36 12.59
N LEU A 33 -4.21 9.42 12.93
CA LEU A 33 -4.78 8.46 11.98
C LEU A 33 -6.15 8.87 11.47
N ASN A 34 -6.86 9.76 12.20
CA ASN A 34 -8.22 10.22 11.87
C ASN A 34 -9.14 9.06 11.46
N ALA A 35 -9.19 8.01 12.31
CA ALA A 35 -9.96 6.81 12.02
C ALA A 35 -11.44 7.02 12.32
N ASP A 36 -12.30 6.72 11.36
CA ASP A 36 -13.75 6.69 11.52
C ASP A 36 -14.32 5.30 11.17
N THR A 37 -15.29 4.81 11.96
CA THR A 37 -15.79 3.43 11.89
C THR A 37 -17.32 3.29 11.92
N ASP A 38 -18.09 4.35 11.79
CA ASP A 38 -19.56 4.26 11.85
C ASP A 38 -20.14 3.66 10.56
N LEU A 39 -20.93 2.57 10.70
CA LEU A 39 -21.46 1.78 9.59
C LEU A 39 -22.97 1.56 9.69
N ALA A 40 -23.68 1.90 8.62
CA ALA A 40 -25.09 1.57 8.45
C ALA A 40 -25.31 0.17 7.83
N ASP A 41 -26.56 -0.28 7.80
CA ASP A 41 -26.98 -1.53 7.17
C ASP A 41 -26.88 -1.46 5.63
N SER A 42 -25.95 -2.21 5.05
CA SER A 42 -25.73 -2.29 3.59
C SER A 42 -26.88 -2.97 2.85
N GLY A 43 -27.66 -3.82 3.52
CA GLY A 43 -28.72 -4.60 2.89
C GLY A 43 -29.81 -3.74 2.26
N LYS A 44 -30.21 -2.66 2.93
CA LYS A 44 -31.23 -1.73 2.42
C LYS A 44 -30.76 -0.96 1.18
N ILE A 45 -29.48 -0.56 1.15
CA ILE A 45 -28.89 0.17 0.02
C ILE A 45 -28.81 -0.75 -1.19
N ILE A 46 -28.31 -1.98 -1.02
CA ILE A 46 -28.22 -2.99 -2.07
C ILE A 46 -29.60 -3.32 -2.63
N ALA A 47 -30.60 -3.51 -1.77
CA ALA A 47 -31.94 -3.90 -2.18
C ALA A 47 -32.62 -2.87 -3.10
N ARG A 48 -32.33 -1.58 -2.95
CA ARG A 48 -32.92 -0.50 -3.77
C ARG A 48 -32.12 -0.13 -5.00
N ASN A 49 -30.82 -0.52 -5.08
CA ASN A 49 -29.97 -0.23 -6.24
C ASN A 49 -29.80 -1.50 -7.10
N ILE A 50 -30.41 -1.48 -8.27
CA ILE A 50 -30.42 -2.64 -9.20
C ILE A 50 -29.00 -3.01 -9.67
N HIS A 51 -28.10 -2.03 -9.83
CA HIS A 51 -26.74 -2.24 -10.29
C HIS A 51 -25.87 -2.87 -9.18
N ALA A 52 -26.01 -2.43 -7.92
CA ALA A 52 -25.35 -3.06 -6.78
C ALA A 52 -25.77 -4.53 -6.63
N LYS A 53 -27.07 -4.81 -6.75
CA LYS A 53 -27.61 -6.18 -6.70
C LYS A 53 -27.05 -7.06 -7.82
N ARG A 54 -27.10 -6.60 -9.07
CA ARG A 54 -26.53 -7.31 -10.22
C ARG A 54 -25.03 -7.55 -10.07
N ALA A 55 -24.28 -6.57 -9.56
CA ALA A 55 -22.85 -6.72 -9.33
C ALA A 55 -22.56 -7.90 -8.38
N LEU A 56 -23.29 -8.00 -7.28
CA LEU A 56 -23.12 -9.11 -6.33
C LEU A 56 -23.48 -10.47 -6.93
N GLU A 57 -24.57 -10.54 -7.71
CA GLU A 57 -24.98 -11.76 -8.42
C GLU A 57 -23.91 -12.18 -9.45
N LEU A 58 -23.39 -11.24 -10.22
CA LEU A 58 -22.32 -11.48 -11.19
C LEU A 58 -21.01 -11.94 -10.51
N PHE A 59 -20.64 -11.36 -9.37
CA PHE A 59 -19.50 -11.84 -8.59
C PHE A 59 -19.71 -13.28 -8.09
N ALA A 60 -20.93 -13.63 -7.70
CA ALA A 60 -21.25 -14.99 -7.22
C ALA A 60 -21.08 -16.06 -8.32
N VAL A 61 -21.32 -15.70 -9.59
CA VAL A 61 -21.13 -16.62 -10.74
C VAL A 61 -19.77 -16.46 -11.44
N GLY A 62 -18.86 -15.63 -10.90
CA GLY A 62 -17.50 -15.45 -11.42
C GLY A 62 -17.35 -14.50 -12.60
N GLU A 63 -18.40 -13.75 -12.97
CA GLU A 63 -18.42 -12.77 -14.05
C GLU A 63 -17.76 -11.44 -13.64
N GLU A 64 -16.48 -11.49 -13.26
CA GLU A 64 -15.73 -10.41 -12.64
C GLU A 64 -15.77 -9.07 -13.41
N LEU A 65 -15.62 -9.09 -14.73
CA LEU A 65 -15.59 -7.87 -15.54
C LEU A 65 -16.95 -7.16 -15.54
N ASN A 66 -18.02 -7.93 -15.76
CA ASN A 66 -19.38 -7.39 -15.79
C ASN A 66 -19.83 -6.97 -14.39
N ALA A 67 -19.46 -7.73 -13.36
CA ALA A 67 -19.70 -7.38 -11.97
C ALA A 67 -19.08 -6.02 -11.60
N ARG A 68 -17.81 -5.77 -11.99
CA ARG A 68 -17.15 -4.49 -11.77
C ARG A 68 -17.83 -3.33 -12.49
N ARG A 69 -18.29 -3.53 -13.73
CA ARG A 69 -19.03 -2.51 -14.48
C ARG A 69 -20.33 -2.12 -13.79
N GLU A 70 -21.12 -3.11 -13.36
CA GLU A 70 -22.36 -2.88 -12.60
C GLU A 70 -22.06 -2.20 -11.25
N TRP A 71 -20.97 -2.61 -10.56
CA TRP A 71 -20.56 -1.99 -9.30
C TRP A 71 -20.25 -0.50 -9.45
N PHE A 72 -19.44 -0.11 -10.45
CA PHE A 72 -19.14 1.29 -10.69
C PHE A 72 -20.37 2.09 -11.09
N ARG A 73 -21.29 1.48 -11.86
CA ARG A 73 -22.55 2.14 -12.18
C ARG A 73 -23.42 2.38 -10.95
N ALA A 74 -23.46 1.44 -10.00
CA ALA A 74 -24.11 1.66 -8.72
C ALA A 74 -23.55 2.88 -7.97
N PHE A 75 -22.21 3.04 -8.00
CA PHE A 75 -21.53 4.19 -7.38
C PHE A 75 -21.84 5.52 -8.09
N ASP A 76 -21.97 5.51 -9.41
CA ASP A 76 -22.30 6.71 -10.18
C ASP A 76 -23.74 7.20 -9.90
N GLU A 77 -24.67 6.27 -9.61
CA GLU A 77 -26.09 6.59 -9.34
C GLU A 77 -26.34 7.01 -7.88
N ILE A 78 -25.45 6.69 -6.95
CA ILE A 78 -25.59 7.06 -5.55
C ILE A 78 -24.89 8.41 -5.33
N GLU A 79 -25.62 9.41 -4.84
CA GLU A 79 -25.05 10.72 -4.52
C GLU A 79 -24.46 10.77 -3.11
N ASP A 80 -25.11 10.08 -2.15
CA ASP A 80 -24.74 10.08 -0.74
C ASP A 80 -23.41 9.33 -0.51
N GLN A 81 -22.42 10.05 0.00
CA GLN A 81 -21.08 9.50 0.28
C GLN A 81 -21.08 8.44 1.39
N HIS A 82 -21.98 8.60 2.38
CA HIS A 82 -22.13 7.59 3.43
C HIS A 82 -22.64 6.26 2.87
N GLU A 83 -23.63 6.30 1.98
CA GLU A 83 -24.13 5.10 1.30
C GLU A 83 -23.06 4.43 0.41
N LYS A 84 -22.28 5.22 -0.32
CA LYS A 84 -21.12 4.71 -1.08
C LYS A 84 -20.12 4.01 -0.16
N ARG A 85 -19.84 4.59 1.02
CA ARG A 85 -18.95 3.98 2.02
C ARG A 85 -19.51 2.64 2.53
N VAL A 86 -20.80 2.60 2.84
CA VAL A 86 -21.48 1.37 3.28
C VAL A 86 -21.39 0.27 2.20
N LEU A 87 -21.59 0.61 0.93
CA LEU A 87 -21.38 -0.32 -0.17
C LEU A 87 -19.93 -0.79 -0.29
N ALA A 88 -18.94 0.09 -0.07
CA ALA A 88 -17.53 -0.31 -0.07
C ALA A 88 -17.22 -1.37 1.01
N HIS A 89 -17.89 -1.30 2.16
CA HIS A 89 -17.82 -2.37 3.17
C HIS A 89 -18.50 -3.66 2.71
N ALA A 90 -19.65 -3.56 2.05
CA ALA A 90 -20.35 -4.74 1.52
C ALA A 90 -19.47 -5.52 0.54
N ILE A 91 -18.80 -4.83 -0.39
CA ILE A 91 -17.90 -5.47 -1.37
C ILE A 91 -16.63 -6.06 -0.71
N LYS A 92 -16.12 -5.41 0.35
CA LYS A 92 -15.04 -5.96 1.19
C LYS A 92 -15.45 -7.27 1.83
N ASN A 93 -16.68 -7.35 2.38
CA ASN A 93 -17.17 -8.52 3.11
C ASN A 93 -17.30 -9.76 2.21
N ILE A 94 -17.50 -9.59 0.91
CA ILE A 94 -17.45 -10.71 -0.05
C ILE A 94 -16.04 -10.97 -0.61
N GLY A 95 -15.00 -10.38 0.01
CA GLY A 95 -13.59 -10.64 -0.30
C GLY A 95 -13.03 -9.88 -1.50
N LYS A 96 -13.74 -8.94 -2.09
CA LYS A 96 -13.27 -8.14 -3.22
C LYS A 96 -12.46 -6.93 -2.73
N ILE A 97 -11.35 -7.22 -2.06
CA ILE A 97 -10.54 -6.24 -1.30
C ILE A 97 -10.04 -5.09 -2.16
N SER A 98 -9.47 -5.37 -3.33
CA SER A 98 -8.99 -4.32 -4.25
C SER A 98 -10.13 -3.38 -4.68
N LEU A 99 -11.30 -3.93 -4.98
CA LEU A 99 -12.47 -3.14 -5.35
C LEU A 99 -12.98 -2.32 -4.16
N ALA A 100 -12.95 -2.87 -2.94
CA ALA A 100 -13.33 -2.14 -1.73
C ALA A 100 -12.41 -0.91 -1.47
N ILE A 101 -11.10 -1.07 -1.66
CA ILE A 101 -10.14 0.04 -1.57
C ILE A 101 -10.45 1.12 -2.61
N PHE A 102 -10.77 0.71 -3.85
CA PHE A 102 -11.14 1.63 -4.93
C PHE A 102 -12.44 2.36 -4.62
N SER A 103 -13.44 1.61 -4.13
CA SER A 103 -14.74 2.13 -3.71
C SER A 103 -14.62 3.14 -2.56
N ALA A 104 -13.71 2.90 -1.61
CA ALA A 104 -13.42 3.84 -0.53
C ALA A 104 -12.91 5.19 -1.05
N ASN A 105 -12.09 5.19 -2.11
CA ASN A 105 -11.63 6.42 -2.72
C ASN A 105 -12.78 7.18 -3.43
N LEU A 106 -13.70 6.46 -4.10
CA LEU A 106 -14.87 7.05 -4.74
C LEU A 106 -15.91 7.57 -3.73
N ALA A 107 -15.92 6.99 -2.53
CA ALA A 107 -16.78 7.40 -1.42
C ALA A 107 -16.16 8.50 -0.56
N ASP A 108 -15.03 9.06 -0.97
CA ASP A 108 -14.23 10.00 -0.16
C ASP A 108 -13.99 9.52 1.29
N ALA A 109 -14.01 8.18 1.48
CA ALA A 109 -13.84 7.54 2.78
C ALA A 109 -12.35 7.48 3.15
N THR A 110 -11.69 8.64 3.14
CA THR A 110 -10.25 8.76 3.40
C THR A 110 -9.90 8.31 4.82
N ASP A 111 -10.82 8.45 5.76
CA ASP A 111 -10.64 8.14 7.19
C ASP A 111 -11.01 6.71 7.56
N ASP A 112 -11.58 5.94 6.62
CA ASP A 112 -11.91 4.54 6.84
C ASP A 112 -10.68 3.64 6.68
N LEU A 113 -9.94 3.46 7.77
CA LEU A 113 -8.74 2.63 7.77
C LEU A 113 -9.04 1.16 7.52
N THR A 114 -10.22 0.68 7.88
CA THR A 114 -10.60 -0.73 7.70
C THR A 114 -10.81 -1.09 6.24
N LEU A 115 -11.27 -0.13 5.43
CA LEU A 115 -11.36 -0.27 3.97
C LEU A 115 -10.00 -0.07 3.30
N ARG A 116 -9.28 0.95 3.71
CA ARG A 116 -8.06 1.41 3.01
C ARG A 116 -6.82 0.60 3.33
N PHE A 117 -6.77 -0.02 4.54
CA PHE A 117 -5.62 -0.79 5.04
C PHE A 117 -6.06 -2.18 5.50
N PRO A 118 -6.46 -3.06 4.56
CA PRO A 118 -6.95 -4.39 4.89
C PRO A 118 -5.83 -5.26 5.48
N ASN A 119 -6.24 -6.22 6.33
CA ASN A 119 -5.34 -7.23 6.90
C ASN A 119 -5.42 -8.58 6.15
N GLN A 120 -5.71 -8.53 4.85
CA GLN A 120 -5.75 -9.73 4.01
C GLN A 120 -4.35 -10.36 3.90
N TYR A 121 -4.28 -11.69 3.83
CA TYR A 121 -3.03 -12.47 3.77
C TYR A 121 -2.10 -12.29 4.98
N ALA A 122 -2.60 -11.88 6.14
CA ALA A 122 -1.77 -11.66 7.34
C ALA A 122 -0.88 -12.87 7.68
N PRO A 123 -1.37 -14.14 7.72
CA PRO A 123 -0.52 -15.29 8.02
C PRO A 123 0.62 -15.51 7.01
N GLN A 124 0.42 -15.11 5.73
CA GLN A 124 1.45 -15.20 4.71
C GLN A 124 2.52 -14.13 4.90
N PHE A 125 2.11 -12.89 5.21
CA PHE A 125 3.04 -11.81 5.53
C PHE A 125 3.83 -12.09 6.80
N ASP A 126 3.21 -12.60 7.84
CA ASP A 126 3.88 -12.95 9.10
C ASP A 126 4.95 -14.03 8.87
N ARG A 127 4.61 -15.08 8.11
CA ARG A 127 5.60 -16.12 7.73
C ARG A 127 6.76 -15.58 6.91
N ALA A 128 6.48 -14.71 5.95
CA ALA A 128 7.50 -14.10 5.10
C ALA A 128 8.39 -13.13 5.91
N SER A 129 7.80 -12.38 6.83
CA SER A 129 8.46 -11.50 7.78
C SER A 129 9.47 -12.26 8.64
N HIS A 130 9.06 -13.34 9.29
CA HIS A 130 9.94 -14.16 10.12
C HIS A 130 11.14 -14.73 9.36
N LYS A 131 10.95 -15.14 8.10
CA LYS A 131 12.04 -15.67 7.27
C LYS A 131 13.02 -14.61 6.80
N GLY A 132 12.53 -13.40 6.54
CA GLY A 132 13.31 -12.30 5.95
C GLY A 132 13.78 -11.24 6.93
N GLY A 133 13.37 -11.28 8.21
CA GLY A 133 13.69 -10.24 9.19
C GLY A 133 13.08 -8.88 8.86
N ILE A 134 11.95 -8.84 8.14
CA ILE A 134 11.31 -7.61 7.66
C ILE A 134 10.01 -7.39 8.41
N SER A 135 9.67 -6.12 8.67
CA SER A 135 8.36 -5.76 9.24
C SER A 135 7.20 -6.25 8.34
N PRO A 136 6.21 -6.99 8.90
CA PRO A 136 4.99 -7.33 8.16
C PRO A 136 4.27 -6.09 7.63
N SER A 137 4.35 -4.98 8.36
CA SER A 137 3.75 -3.69 7.99
C SER A 137 4.34 -3.14 6.70
N LEU A 138 5.67 -3.25 6.51
CA LEU A 138 6.32 -2.85 5.26
C LEU A 138 5.87 -3.73 4.08
N LEU A 139 5.75 -5.05 4.27
CA LEU A 139 5.28 -5.95 3.22
C LEU A 139 3.84 -5.65 2.81
N LYS A 140 2.96 -5.40 3.79
CA LYS A 140 1.57 -4.98 3.55
C LYS A 140 1.51 -3.63 2.83
N ALA A 141 2.34 -2.67 3.22
CA ALA A 141 2.41 -1.35 2.60
C ALA A 141 2.84 -1.41 1.13
N ILE A 142 3.87 -2.20 0.80
CA ILE A 142 4.28 -2.45 -0.58
C ILE A 142 3.13 -3.08 -1.37
N THR A 143 2.51 -4.15 -0.85
CA THR A 143 1.37 -4.81 -1.51
C THR A 143 0.20 -3.84 -1.75
N ARG A 144 -0.07 -2.99 -0.77
CA ARG A 144 -1.11 -1.94 -0.87
C ARG A 144 -0.81 -0.95 -1.98
N GLN A 145 0.44 -0.52 -2.12
CA GLN A 145 0.90 0.42 -3.14
C GLN A 145 0.94 -0.21 -4.53
N GLU A 146 1.37 -1.47 -4.63
CA GLU A 146 1.60 -2.16 -5.91
C GLU A 146 0.31 -2.59 -6.61
N SER A 147 -0.61 -3.20 -5.87
CA SER A 147 -1.79 -3.84 -6.46
C SER A 147 -3.11 -3.50 -5.77
N ALA A 148 -3.09 -2.71 -4.68
CA ALA A 148 -4.23 -2.61 -3.78
C ALA A 148 -4.78 -3.99 -3.37
N TYR A 149 -3.90 -4.97 -3.14
CA TYR A 149 -4.24 -6.36 -2.80
C TYR A 149 -4.95 -7.16 -3.90
N ASP A 150 -4.81 -6.79 -5.16
CA ASP A 150 -5.32 -7.60 -6.27
C ASP A 150 -4.29 -8.69 -6.65
N PRO A 151 -4.56 -9.98 -6.38
CA PRO A 151 -3.64 -11.05 -6.74
C PRO A 151 -3.53 -11.27 -8.26
N LYS A 152 -4.50 -10.79 -9.04
CA LYS A 152 -4.53 -10.90 -10.50
C LYS A 152 -4.04 -9.64 -11.21
N ALA A 153 -3.53 -8.65 -10.46
CA ALA A 153 -3.05 -7.41 -11.04
C ALA A 153 -1.91 -7.66 -12.04
N LYS A 154 -1.99 -7.00 -13.19
CA LYS A 154 -0.95 -6.98 -14.23
C LYS A 154 -0.76 -5.55 -14.71
N SER A 155 0.47 -5.03 -14.58
CA SER A 155 0.80 -3.70 -15.09
C SER A 155 1.01 -3.72 -16.62
N SER A 156 0.99 -2.56 -17.24
CA SER A 156 1.33 -2.38 -18.66
C SER A 156 2.75 -2.84 -18.98
N ALA A 157 3.68 -2.73 -18.02
CA ALA A 157 5.07 -3.20 -18.14
C ALA A 157 5.21 -4.73 -17.92
N GLY A 158 4.14 -5.42 -17.50
CA GLY A 158 4.12 -6.87 -17.30
C GLY A 158 4.47 -7.32 -15.88
N ALA A 159 4.53 -6.43 -14.89
CA ALA A 159 4.59 -6.79 -13.48
C ALA A 159 3.32 -7.52 -13.05
N ARG A 160 3.40 -8.50 -12.12
CA ARG A 160 2.29 -9.42 -11.82
C ARG A 160 2.07 -9.64 -10.33
N GLY A 161 0.82 -9.77 -9.96
CA GLY A 161 0.35 -10.21 -8.66
C GLY A 161 0.44 -9.16 -7.56
N LEU A 162 0.29 -9.60 -6.32
CA LEU A 162 0.14 -8.76 -5.13
C LEU A 162 1.26 -7.71 -4.95
N MET A 163 2.52 -8.12 -5.13
CA MET A 163 3.70 -7.28 -4.96
C MET A 163 4.32 -6.85 -6.31
N GLN A 164 3.56 -6.98 -7.41
CA GLN A 164 3.90 -6.53 -8.77
C GLN A 164 5.33 -6.89 -9.21
N LEU A 165 5.66 -8.16 -9.14
CA LEU A 165 6.98 -8.64 -9.55
C LEU A 165 7.09 -8.71 -11.08
N MET A 166 8.15 -8.12 -11.62
CA MET A 166 8.54 -8.36 -12.99
C MET A 166 8.99 -9.82 -13.16
N PRO A 167 8.59 -10.54 -14.22
CA PRO A 167 8.96 -11.94 -14.42
C PRO A 167 10.48 -12.19 -14.37
N ARG A 168 11.28 -11.26 -14.89
CA ARG A 168 12.75 -11.34 -14.83
C ARG A 168 13.26 -11.28 -13.39
N THR A 169 12.74 -10.35 -12.59
CA THR A 169 13.07 -10.21 -11.16
C THR A 169 12.65 -11.46 -10.39
N ALA A 170 11.44 -11.93 -10.61
CA ALA A 170 10.90 -13.12 -9.95
C ALA A 170 11.77 -14.36 -10.22
N ARG A 171 12.20 -14.59 -11.46
CA ARG A 171 13.13 -15.69 -11.82
C ARG A 171 14.50 -15.55 -11.14
N LEU A 172 15.04 -14.33 -11.04
CA LEU A 172 16.30 -14.10 -10.33
C LEU A 172 16.17 -14.41 -8.83
N VAL A 173 15.11 -13.89 -8.21
CA VAL A 173 14.81 -14.11 -6.79
C VAL A 173 14.56 -15.60 -6.51
N ALA A 174 13.75 -16.28 -7.32
CA ALA A 174 13.46 -17.70 -7.16
C ALA A 174 14.74 -18.55 -7.20
N ARG A 175 15.68 -18.22 -8.10
CA ARG A 175 17.01 -18.88 -8.15
C ARG A 175 17.80 -18.67 -6.86
N ARG A 176 17.83 -17.45 -6.32
CA ARG A 176 18.51 -17.15 -5.05
C ARG A 176 17.88 -17.86 -3.86
N MET A 177 16.57 -18.06 -3.89
CA MET A 177 15.82 -18.79 -2.87
C MET A 177 15.88 -20.32 -3.05
N ASN A 178 16.44 -20.83 -4.14
CA ASN A 178 16.39 -22.23 -4.57
C ASN A 178 14.94 -22.75 -4.69
N VAL A 179 14.04 -21.91 -5.24
CA VAL A 179 12.63 -22.24 -5.46
C VAL A 179 12.36 -22.35 -6.95
N LYS A 180 11.62 -23.40 -7.36
CA LYS A 180 11.21 -23.60 -8.76
C LYS A 180 9.95 -22.80 -9.04
N LEU A 181 9.99 -21.91 -10.05
CA LEU A 181 8.81 -21.30 -10.63
C LEU A 181 8.27 -22.19 -11.76
N ALA A 182 6.98 -22.54 -11.71
CA ALA A 182 6.32 -23.33 -12.75
C ALA A 182 6.10 -22.50 -14.05
N GLY A 183 6.18 -21.18 -13.95
CA GLY A 183 6.01 -20.24 -15.05
C GLY A 183 5.64 -18.87 -14.52
N ASP A 184 5.47 -17.91 -15.41
CA ASP A 184 5.12 -16.53 -15.03
C ASP A 184 3.71 -16.42 -14.41
N GLU A 185 2.82 -17.37 -14.69
CA GLU A 185 1.47 -17.43 -14.09
C GLU A 185 1.52 -17.75 -12.59
N SER A 186 2.59 -18.39 -12.08
CA SER A 186 2.81 -18.60 -10.65
C SER A 186 2.87 -17.30 -9.85
N LEU A 187 3.12 -16.17 -10.52
CA LEU A 187 3.16 -14.85 -9.88
C LEU A 187 1.76 -14.32 -9.49
N TYR A 188 0.70 -14.94 -9.95
CA TYR A 188 -0.68 -14.63 -9.51
C TYR A 188 -1.08 -15.43 -8.26
N GLU A 189 -0.27 -16.42 -7.86
CA GLU A 189 -0.48 -17.17 -6.63
C GLU A 189 -0.03 -16.33 -5.42
N PRO A 190 -0.94 -15.97 -4.48
CA PRO A 190 -0.64 -15.06 -3.39
C PRO A 190 0.59 -15.46 -2.56
N LEU A 191 0.67 -16.74 -2.18
CA LEU A 191 1.77 -17.24 -1.34
C LEU A 191 3.12 -17.11 -2.07
N MET A 192 3.20 -17.53 -3.33
CA MET A 192 4.41 -17.45 -4.13
C MET A 192 4.84 -15.98 -4.35
N ASN A 193 3.90 -15.13 -4.70
CA ASN A 193 4.17 -13.72 -4.95
C ASN A 193 4.68 -13.00 -3.70
N ILE A 194 4.03 -13.21 -2.54
CA ILE A 194 4.46 -12.65 -1.25
C ILE A 194 5.85 -13.17 -0.88
N GLN A 195 6.13 -14.46 -1.01
CA GLN A 195 7.45 -15.03 -0.69
C GLN A 195 8.56 -14.40 -1.54
N LEU A 196 8.36 -14.32 -2.84
CA LEU A 196 9.36 -13.73 -3.76
C LEU A 196 9.53 -12.23 -3.53
N GLY A 197 8.43 -11.48 -3.38
CA GLY A 197 8.47 -10.05 -3.13
C GLY A 197 9.12 -9.72 -1.79
N SER A 198 8.82 -10.50 -0.75
CA SER A 198 9.43 -10.33 0.57
C SER A 198 10.94 -10.59 0.53
N PHE A 199 11.38 -11.63 -0.16
CA PHE A 199 12.81 -11.89 -0.32
C PHE A 199 13.50 -10.78 -1.11
N HIS A 200 12.84 -10.25 -2.13
CA HIS A 200 13.39 -9.16 -2.93
C HIS A 200 13.60 -7.88 -2.11
N ILE A 201 12.59 -7.45 -1.35
CA ILE A 201 12.75 -6.27 -0.51
C ILE A 201 13.73 -6.51 0.65
N ALA A 202 13.82 -7.75 1.21
CA ALA A 202 14.83 -8.11 2.19
C ALA A 202 16.25 -7.90 1.65
N TRP A 203 16.50 -8.43 0.45
CA TRP A 203 17.80 -8.26 -0.22
C TRP A 203 18.12 -6.78 -0.49
N LEU A 204 17.14 -5.97 -0.86
CA LEU A 204 17.31 -4.54 -1.05
C LEU A 204 17.61 -3.82 0.27
N LEU A 205 16.93 -4.19 1.36
CA LEU A 205 17.22 -3.65 2.69
C LEU A 205 18.64 -4.01 3.15
N GLU A 206 19.09 -5.24 2.95
CA GLU A 206 20.46 -5.65 3.24
C GLU A 206 21.46 -4.83 2.42
N ARG A 207 21.23 -4.70 1.11
CA ARG A 207 22.07 -3.89 0.19
C ARG A 207 22.23 -2.45 0.66
N TYR A 208 21.15 -1.83 1.13
CA TYR A 208 21.12 -0.45 1.60
C TYR A 208 21.23 -0.32 3.13
N LYS A 209 21.82 -1.33 3.81
CA LYS A 209 22.14 -1.30 5.25
C LYS A 209 20.94 -0.94 6.14
N GLY A 210 19.76 -1.44 5.79
CA GLY A 210 18.51 -1.20 6.52
C GLY A 210 17.80 0.12 6.19
N ASN A 211 18.32 0.93 5.26
CA ASN A 211 17.69 2.18 4.84
C ASN A 211 16.44 1.89 4.01
N ARG A 212 15.24 2.03 4.63
CA ARG A 212 13.94 1.74 3.98
C ARG A 212 13.67 2.63 2.77
N PRO A 213 13.83 3.96 2.84
CA PRO A 213 13.62 4.84 1.68
C PRO A 213 14.42 4.40 0.45
N LEU A 214 15.69 4.04 0.61
CA LEU A 214 16.54 3.58 -0.50
C LEU A 214 16.09 2.23 -1.04
N ALA A 215 15.78 1.27 -0.16
CA ALA A 215 15.29 -0.04 -0.55
C ALA A 215 13.93 0.03 -1.27
N ILE A 216 13.01 0.87 -0.79
CA ILE A 216 11.70 1.13 -1.40
C ILE A 216 11.87 1.79 -2.78
N ALA A 217 12.75 2.79 -2.90
CA ALA A 217 13.05 3.42 -4.19
C ALA A 217 13.63 2.40 -5.19
N ALA A 218 14.52 1.51 -4.73
CA ALA A 218 15.12 0.49 -5.56
C ALA A 218 14.13 -0.62 -5.96
N TYR A 219 13.15 -0.92 -5.11
CA TYR A 219 12.08 -1.84 -5.45
C TYR A 219 11.28 -1.37 -6.66
N ASN A 220 10.93 -0.08 -6.71
CA ASN A 220 10.17 0.53 -7.81
C ASN A 220 11.05 0.86 -9.03
N ALA A 221 12.18 1.53 -8.83
CA ALA A 221 12.99 2.07 -9.95
C ALA A 221 14.17 1.18 -10.36
N GLY A 222 14.54 0.19 -9.54
CA GLY A 222 15.72 -0.64 -9.70
C GLY A 222 16.97 -0.05 -9.04
N GLU A 223 17.81 -0.93 -8.50
CA GLU A 223 19.00 -0.59 -7.72
C GLU A 223 20.02 0.28 -8.49
N SER A 224 20.24 0.03 -9.77
CA SER A 224 21.23 0.78 -10.57
C SER A 224 20.89 2.27 -10.67
N ARG A 225 19.59 2.62 -10.66
CA ARG A 225 19.15 4.03 -10.66
C ARG A 225 19.37 4.67 -9.30
N VAL A 226 19.01 3.97 -8.23
CA VAL A 226 19.21 4.45 -6.86
C VAL A 226 20.68 4.66 -6.57
N ASP A 227 21.55 3.71 -6.94
CA ASP A 227 23.01 3.84 -6.76
C ASP A 227 23.58 5.09 -7.48
N ARG A 228 23.06 5.40 -8.69
CA ARG A 228 23.44 6.61 -9.41
C ARG A 228 22.93 7.87 -8.69
N TRP A 229 21.68 7.88 -8.27
CA TRP A 229 21.09 9.04 -7.54
C TRP A 229 21.79 9.32 -6.22
N LEU A 230 22.26 8.30 -5.54
CA LEU A 230 23.05 8.46 -4.32
C LEU A 230 24.39 9.16 -4.60
N LYS A 231 25.12 8.73 -5.65
CA LYS A 231 26.39 9.37 -6.04
C LYS A 231 26.23 10.83 -6.46
N GLU A 232 25.12 11.16 -7.11
CA GLU A 232 24.83 12.53 -7.56
C GLU A 232 24.38 13.44 -6.42
N ARG A 233 23.94 12.89 -5.29
CA ARG A 233 23.26 13.61 -4.17
C ARG A 233 23.77 13.15 -2.82
N ASP A 234 25.09 12.97 -2.73
CA ASP A 234 25.76 12.55 -1.50
C ASP A 234 25.60 13.59 -0.38
N GLY A 235 25.48 13.11 0.86
CA GLY A 235 25.41 13.94 2.07
C GLY A 235 24.09 14.65 2.34
N LEU A 236 23.03 14.41 1.56
CA LEU A 236 21.72 14.98 1.87
C LEU A 236 21.04 14.24 3.03
N PRO A 237 20.27 14.95 3.90
CA PRO A 237 19.31 14.31 4.79
C PRO A 237 18.35 13.43 3.98
N ILE A 238 17.95 12.26 4.51
CA ILE A 238 17.16 11.28 3.76
C ILE A 238 15.82 11.85 3.28
N GLU A 239 15.17 12.70 4.07
CA GLU A 239 13.93 13.39 3.69
C GLU A 239 14.14 14.31 2.49
N ASN A 240 15.29 15.01 2.42
CA ASN A 240 15.63 15.86 1.30
C ASN A 240 15.99 15.03 0.07
N TRP A 241 16.70 13.89 0.26
CA TRP A 241 17.02 12.98 -0.83
C TRP A 241 15.75 12.44 -1.49
N ILE A 242 14.72 12.05 -0.70
CA ILE A 242 13.43 11.59 -1.23
C ILE A 242 12.83 12.63 -2.18
N GLU A 243 12.88 13.93 -1.83
CA GLU A 243 12.35 15.00 -2.67
C GLU A 243 13.14 15.21 -3.97
N THR A 244 14.43 14.83 -3.97
CA THR A 244 15.28 14.95 -5.16
C THR A 244 15.19 13.76 -6.11
N ILE A 245 14.46 12.70 -5.79
CA ILE A 245 14.26 11.54 -6.69
C ILE A 245 13.72 12.06 -8.03
N PRO A 246 14.42 11.84 -9.18
CA PRO A 246 14.03 12.45 -10.45
C PRO A 246 12.68 11.96 -10.97
N PHE A 247 12.35 10.69 -10.72
CA PHE A 247 11.10 10.10 -11.17
C PHE A 247 9.98 10.41 -10.19
N LYS A 248 9.01 11.23 -10.62
CA LYS A 248 7.84 11.61 -9.82
C LYS A 248 7.09 10.38 -9.30
N GLU A 249 6.97 9.34 -10.15
CA GLU A 249 6.36 8.06 -9.76
C GLU A 249 7.09 7.45 -8.57
N THR A 250 8.41 7.24 -8.68
CA THR A 250 9.22 6.64 -7.62
C THR A 250 9.23 7.50 -6.35
N ARG A 251 9.30 8.82 -6.48
CA ARG A 251 9.25 9.73 -5.34
C ARG A 251 7.93 9.60 -4.57
N ASN A 252 6.79 9.58 -5.27
CA ASN A 252 5.49 9.37 -4.65
C ASN A 252 5.35 7.95 -4.09
N TYR A 253 5.88 6.95 -4.79
CA TYR A 253 5.92 5.57 -4.33
C TYR A 253 6.61 5.43 -2.96
N VAL A 254 7.81 6.00 -2.81
CA VAL A 254 8.55 6.00 -1.54
C VAL A 254 7.73 6.63 -0.43
N LYS A 255 7.18 7.82 -0.65
CA LYS A 255 6.35 8.53 0.35
C LYS A 255 5.13 7.72 0.76
N ASN A 256 4.41 7.15 -0.21
CA ASN A 256 3.22 6.35 0.04
C ASN A 256 3.55 5.08 0.83
N VAL A 257 4.59 4.33 0.43
CA VAL A 257 4.96 3.09 1.13
C VAL A 257 5.41 3.38 2.56
N LEU A 258 6.16 4.45 2.81
CA LEU A 258 6.53 4.86 4.16
C LEU A 258 5.29 5.23 5.00
N ALA A 259 4.40 6.05 4.45
CA ALA A 259 3.16 6.44 5.12
C ALA A 259 2.26 5.23 5.41
N PHE A 260 2.08 4.32 4.43
CA PHE A 260 1.30 3.11 4.62
C PHE A 260 1.93 2.16 5.64
N THR A 261 3.26 2.08 5.67
CA THR A 261 3.97 1.29 6.70
C THR A 261 3.64 1.80 8.08
N LEU A 262 3.72 3.12 8.31
CA LEU A 262 3.38 3.73 9.59
C LEU A 262 1.92 3.43 9.99
N VAL A 263 0.98 3.56 9.06
CA VAL A 263 -0.43 3.24 9.34
C VAL A 263 -0.59 1.78 9.76
N TYR A 264 0.01 0.82 9.03
CA TYR A 264 -0.05 -0.59 9.40
C TYR A 264 0.61 -0.88 10.75
N GLU A 265 1.71 -0.22 11.08
CA GLU A 265 2.37 -0.34 12.39
C GLU A 265 1.48 0.18 13.53
N ARG A 266 0.82 1.32 13.33
CA ARG A 266 -0.15 1.87 14.29
C ARG A 266 -1.36 0.94 14.47
N LEU A 267 -1.89 0.40 13.39
CA LEU A 267 -2.99 -0.58 13.43
C LEU A 267 -2.58 -1.90 14.12
N ALA A 268 -1.29 -2.25 14.09
CA ALA A 268 -0.73 -3.38 14.82
C ALA A 268 -0.39 -3.06 16.30
N GLY A 269 -0.72 -1.87 16.79
CA GLY A 269 -0.50 -1.46 18.18
C GLY A 269 0.87 -0.84 18.48
N ASN A 270 1.72 -0.62 17.46
CA ASN A 270 3.01 0.03 17.67
C ASN A 270 2.86 1.55 17.70
N SER A 271 2.68 2.10 18.90
CA SER A 271 2.46 3.54 19.12
C SER A 271 3.71 4.42 18.96
N ARG A 272 4.90 3.82 18.87
CA ARG A 272 6.19 4.54 18.79
C ARG A 272 6.81 4.55 17.40
N SER A 273 6.07 4.08 16.37
CA SER A 273 6.58 4.10 15.00
C SER A 273 6.73 5.53 14.48
N SER A 274 7.84 5.78 13.82
CA SER A 274 8.16 7.02 13.09
C SER A 274 8.14 6.79 11.59
N ILE A 275 7.86 7.84 10.81
CA ILE A 275 7.87 7.75 9.33
C ILE A 275 9.27 7.44 8.81
N LEU A 276 10.30 8.02 9.43
CA LEU A 276 11.71 7.75 9.19
C LEU A 276 12.38 7.24 10.46
N ASN A 277 13.20 6.21 10.35
CA ASN A 277 13.95 5.71 11.51
C ASN A 277 15.22 6.54 11.76
N PRO A 278 15.68 6.67 13.02
CA PRO A 278 16.87 7.47 13.35
C PRO A 278 18.15 7.05 12.62
N GLY A 279 18.25 5.81 12.15
CA GLY A 279 19.39 5.27 11.41
C GLY A 279 19.32 5.45 9.89
N GLU A 280 18.22 5.97 9.36
CA GLU A 280 18.00 6.16 7.91
C GLU A 280 18.66 7.47 7.46
N ARG A 281 19.98 7.42 7.20
CA ARG A 281 20.78 8.53 6.68
C ARG A 281 21.48 8.10 5.40
N ILE A 282 21.84 9.06 4.53
CA ILE A 282 22.69 8.83 3.35
C ILE A 282 24.15 8.96 3.79
#